data_14570933be721f7c31850e05a9985323
#
_entry.id   14570933be721f7c31850e05a9985323
#
_cell.length_a   1.000
_cell.length_b   1.000
_cell.length_c   1.000
_cell.angle_alpha   90.00
_cell.angle_beta   90.00
_cell.angle_gamma   90.00
#
_symmetry.space_group_name_H-M   'P 1'
#
loop_
_entity.id
_entity.type
_entity.pdbx_description
1 polymer ?
#
loop_
_entity_poly.entity_id
_entity_poly.type
_entity_poly.pdbx_seq_one_letter_code
_entity_poly.pdbx_strand_id
1 'polypeptide(L)'
;MKPATAFALVMLAVPAAATAQVSYSRAWIPPGPAVAPGRACAERQEVLTDRKFSLDREKRDNDAELAAIEDEGAQLAQELRSLDNSNSAAVDDYNARSNAHNRRVAAHNRRVADMNAAVADLNADLGDASQYCTSRGWNWSLR
;
A
#
# COMPACT_ATOMS: atom_id res chain seq x y z
N MET A 1 6.50 40.57 -33.28
CA MET A 1 7.00 39.19 -33.10
C MET A 1 6.57 38.77 -31.71
N LYS A 2 5.54 37.89 -31.60
CA LYS A 2 5.10 37.35 -30.32
C LYS A 2 5.95 36.12 -29.99
N PRO A 3 6.51 35.98 -28.76
CA PRO A 3 7.24 34.79 -28.42
C PRO A 3 6.25 33.62 -28.36
N ALA A 4 6.53 32.55 -29.08
CA ALA A 4 5.82 31.28 -28.98
C ALA A 4 6.20 30.67 -27.62
N THR A 5 5.31 30.77 -26.66
CA THR A 5 5.41 30.02 -25.39
C THR A 5 5.30 28.55 -25.73
N ALA A 6 6.42 27.84 -25.63
CA ALA A 6 6.44 26.37 -25.76
C ALA A 6 5.67 25.77 -24.55
N PHE A 7 4.45 25.32 -24.80
CA PHE A 7 3.70 24.53 -23.83
C PHE A 7 4.43 23.18 -23.65
N ALA A 8 5.08 23.00 -22.52
CA ALA A 8 5.53 21.70 -22.10
C ALA A 8 4.27 20.85 -21.78
N LEU A 9 3.93 19.96 -22.70
CA LEU A 9 2.90 18.95 -22.49
C LEU A 9 3.40 18.04 -21.36
N VAL A 10 2.96 18.30 -20.13
CA VAL A 10 3.20 17.41 -19.01
C VAL A 10 2.38 16.16 -19.29
N MET A 11 3.02 15.14 -19.86
CA MET A 11 2.44 13.81 -19.97
C MET A 11 2.15 13.34 -18.56
N LEU A 12 0.86 13.27 -18.21
CA LEU A 12 0.38 12.55 -17.02
C LEU A 12 0.67 11.06 -17.26
N ALA A 13 1.92 10.66 -17.04
CA ALA A 13 2.22 9.26 -16.85
C ALA A 13 1.63 8.89 -15.49
N VAL A 14 0.38 8.41 -15.48
CA VAL A 14 -0.14 7.68 -14.31
C VAL A 14 0.73 6.43 -14.21
N PRO A 15 1.68 6.34 -13.26
CA PRO A 15 2.43 5.12 -13.08
C PRO A 15 1.40 4.04 -12.75
N ALA A 16 1.53 2.87 -13.38
CA ALA A 16 0.71 1.72 -13.01
C ALA A 16 0.78 1.59 -11.48
N ALA A 17 -0.36 1.82 -10.83
CA ALA A 17 -0.43 1.80 -9.38
C ALA A 17 0.01 0.43 -8.90
N ALA A 18 1.12 0.38 -8.17
CA ALA A 18 1.58 -0.84 -7.55
C ALA A 18 0.54 -1.25 -6.50
N THR A 19 -0.23 -2.29 -6.79
CA THR A 19 -1.13 -2.89 -5.81
C THR A 19 -0.29 -3.70 -4.82
N ALA A 20 -0.41 -3.38 -3.54
CA ALA A 20 0.23 -4.16 -2.49
C ALA A 20 -0.39 -5.55 -2.45
N GLN A 21 0.36 -6.57 -2.85
CA GLN A 21 -0.06 -7.96 -2.70
C GLN A 21 0.33 -8.44 -1.30
N VAL A 22 -0.60 -8.34 -0.37
CA VAL A 22 -0.43 -8.89 0.97
C VAL A 22 -0.70 -10.38 0.92
N SER A 23 0.36 -11.17 0.80
CA SER A 23 0.30 -12.64 0.87
C SER A 23 0.90 -13.10 2.18
N TYR A 24 0.04 -13.49 3.14
CA TYR A 24 0.52 -14.10 4.38
C TYR A 24 0.84 -15.58 4.14
N SER A 25 2.06 -15.99 4.47
CA SER A 25 2.46 -17.40 4.44
C SER A 25 1.62 -18.18 5.44
N ARG A 26 0.76 -19.08 4.95
CA ARG A 26 0.07 -20.02 5.80
C ARG A 26 1.02 -21.18 6.09
N ALA A 27 1.79 -21.09 7.18
CA ALA A 27 2.55 -22.23 7.66
C ALA A 27 1.55 -23.33 8.05
N TRP A 28 1.43 -24.38 7.22
CA TRP A 28 0.68 -25.57 7.59
C TRP A 28 1.50 -26.37 8.60
N ILE A 29 1.02 -26.47 9.83
CA ILE A 29 1.64 -27.25 10.89
C ILE A 29 0.76 -28.46 11.11
N PRO A 30 1.31 -29.70 10.97
CA PRO A 30 0.55 -30.90 11.31
C PRO A 30 0.18 -30.90 12.80
N PRO A 31 -0.99 -31.41 13.18
CA PRO A 31 -1.41 -31.47 14.58
C PRO A 31 -0.43 -32.33 15.38
N GLY A 32 0.38 -31.68 16.21
CA GLY A 32 1.21 -32.33 17.22
C GLY A 32 0.41 -32.64 18.49
N PRO A 33 0.95 -33.46 19.41
CA PRO A 33 0.30 -33.73 20.70
C PRO A 33 0.06 -32.38 21.44
N ALA A 34 -1.14 -32.22 22.02
CA ALA A 34 -1.52 -31.03 22.76
C ALA A 34 -0.68 -30.89 24.04
N VAL A 35 0.46 -30.30 23.93
CA VAL A 35 1.25 -29.81 25.08
C VAL A 35 0.73 -28.42 25.43
N ALA A 36 0.51 -28.17 26.74
CA ALA A 36 0.09 -26.86 27.20
C ALA A 36 1.06 -25.79 26.64
N PRO A 37 0.53 -24.77 25.95
CA PRO A 37 1.36 -23.79 25.26
C PRO A 37 2.23 -23.05 26.25
N GLY A 38 3.52 -22.95 25.97
CA GLY A 38 4.39 -22.08 26.73
C GLY A 38 3.92 -20.63 26.60
N ARG A 39 3.86 -19.90 27.73
CA ARG A 39 3.41 -18.50 27.77
C ARG A 39 4.08 -17.64 26.70
N ALA A 40 5.36 -17.88 26.43
CA ALA A 40 6.11 -17.16 25.39
C ALA A 40 5.57 -17.35 23.97
N CYS A 41 5.01 -18.53 23.64
CA CYS A 41 4.41 -18.77 22.32
C CYS A 41 3.03 -18.11 22.20
N ALA A 42 2.25 -18.07 23.28
CA ALA A 42 0.97 -17.35 23.30
C ALA A 42 1.18 -15.85 23.11
N GLU A 43 2.11 -15.26 23.83
CA GLU A 43 2.46 -13.83 23.72
C GLU A 43 2.97 -13.48 22.30
N ARG A 44 3.82 -14.33 21.72
CA ARG A 44 4.28 -14.12 20.32
C ARG A 44 3.13 -14.20 19.32
N GLN A 45 2.23 -15.17 19.49
CA GLN A 45 1.07 -15.33 18.61
C GLN A 45 0.16 -14.10 18.68
N GLU A 46 -0.10 -13.58 19.89
CA GLU A 46 -0.90 -12.37 20.09
C GLU A 46 -0.28 -11.18 19.36
N VAL A 47 0.99 -10.88 19.62
CA VAL A 47 1.72 -9.77 18.99
C VAL A 47 1.70 -9.85 17.46
N LEU A 48 1.95 -11.02 16.88
CA LEU A 48 1.97 -11.19 15.43
C LEU A 48 0.56 -11.13 14.82
N THR A 49 -0.45 -11.58 15.56
CA THR A 49 -1.86 -11.44 15.17
C THR A 49 -2.28 -9.98 15.14
N ASP A 50 -1.94 -9.20 16.16
CA ASP A 50 -2.24 -7.76 16.22
C ASP A 50 -1.53 -6.99 15.10
N ARG A 51 -0.27 -7.33 14.83
CA ARG A 51 0.49 -6.75 13.72
C ARG A 51 -0.15 -7.07 12.36
N LYS A 52 -0.62 -8.31 12.16
CA LYS A 52 -1.37 -8.68 10.97
C LYS A 52 -2.65 -7.85 10.81
N PHE A 53 -3.45 -7.68 11.87
CA PHE A 53 -4.66 -6.88 11.81
C PHE A 53 -4.39 -5.40 11.53
N SER A 54 -3.28 -4.87 12.04
CA SER A 54 -2.84 -3.50 11.72
C SER A 54 -2.52 -3.35 10.24
N LEU A 55 -1.74 -4.27 9.67
CA LEU A 55 -1.39 -4.27 8.24
C LEU A 55 -2.62 -4.47 7.34
N ASP A 56 -3.57 -5.33 7.73
CA ASP A 56 -4.81 -5.51 6.99
C ASP A 56 -5.68 -4.23 6.97
N ARG A 57 -5.64 -3.44 8.05
CA ARG A 57 -6.31 -2.14 8.10
C ARG A 57 -5.62 -1.13 7.20
N GLU A 58 -4.31 -1.01 7.32
CA GLU A 58 -3.49 -0.11 6.50
C GLU A 58 -3.64 -0.42 5.01
N LYS A 59 -3.71 -1.71 4.64
CA LYS A 59 -4.00 -2.10 3.27
C LYS A 59 -5.34 -1.57 2.78
N ARG A 60 -6.41 -1.71 3.59
CA ARG A 60 -7.74 -1.17 3.20
C ARG A 60 -7.72 0.34 3.01
N ASP A 61 -7.02 1.04 3.90
CA ASP A 61 -6.90 2.50 3.82
C ASP A 61 -6.12 2.93 2.56
N ASN A 62 -5.05 2.19 2.22
CA ASN A 62 -4.29 2.40 1.00
C ASN A 62 -5.10 2.08 -0.27
N ASP A 63 -5.90 1.01 -0.26
CA ASP A 63 -6.77 0.65 -1.39
C ASP A 63 -7.84 1.74 -1.62
N ALA A 64 -8.42 2.29 -0.54
CA ALA A 64 -9.39 3.39 -0.63
C ALA A 64 -8.74 4.69 -1.16
N GLU A 65 -7.51 4.99 -0.73
CA GLU A 65 -6.78 6.15 -1.23
C GLU A 65 -6.40 5.99 -2.72
N LEU A 66 -6.03 4.77 -3.14
CA LEU A 66 -5.76 4.49 -4.55
C LEU A 66 -6.99 4.81 -5.41
N ALA A 67 -8.17 4.34 -5.02
CA ALA A 67 -9.40 4.62 -5.74
C ALA A 67 -9.66 6.14 -5.85
N ALA A 68 -9.43 6.90 -4.77
CA ALA A 68 -9.59 8.35 -4.80
C ALA A 68 -8.56 9.06 -5.71
N ILE A 69 -7.32 8.54 -5.77
CA ILE A 69 -6.28 9.05 -6.68
C ILE A 69 -6.64 8.76 -8.14
N GLU A 70 -7.16 7.58 -8.44
CA GLU A 70 -7.58 7.20 -9.79
C GLU A 70 -8.75 8.06 -10.27
N ASP A 71 -9.75 8.32 -9.41
CA ASP A 71 -10.88 9.19 -9.71
C ASP A 71 -10.42 10.64 -9.98
N GLU A 72 -9.53 11.18 -9.14
CA GLU A 72 -8.95 12.52 -9.34
C GLU A 72 -8.17 12.59 -10.67
N GLY A 73 -7.39 11.56 -10.99
CA GLY A 73 -6.66 11.46 -12.26
C GLY A 73 -7.60 11.45 -13.47
N ALA A 74 -8.71 10.72 -13.39
CA ALA A 74 -9.73 10.69 -14.44
C ALA A 74 -10.39 12.07 -14.64
N GLN A 75 -10.70 12.78 -13.54
CA GLN A 75 -11.25 14.13 -13.58
C GLN A 75 -10.27 15.12 -14.23
N LEU A 76 -9.00 15.09 -13.83
CA LEU A 76 -7.95 15.92 -14.43
C LEU A 76 -7.77 15.63 -15.92
N ALA A 77 -7.83 14.36 -16.32
CA ALA A 77 -7.74 13.98 -17.74
C ALA A 77 -8.93 14.47 -18.56
N GLN A 78 -10.13 14.48 -17.97
CA GLN A 78 -11.33 15.04 -18.62
C GLN A 78 -11.24 16.55 -18.74
N GLU A 79 -10.81 17.22 -17.70
CA GLU A 79 -10.64 18.67 -17.68
C GLU A 79 -9.61 19.16 -18.70
N LEU A 80 -8.48 18.45 -18.82
CA LEU A 80 -7.45 18.76 -19.82
C LEU A 80 -8.02 18.82 -21.24
N ARG A 81 -9.01 17.96 -21.57
CA ARG A 81 -9.65 17.92 -22.90
C ARG A 81 -10.50 19.15 -23.19
N SER A 82 -11.03 19.79 -22.15
CA SER A 82 -11.91 20.97 -22.25
C SER A 82 -11.20 22.28 -21.85
N LEU A 83 -9.91 22.22 -21.49
CA LEU A 83 -9.15 23.34 -20.97
C LEU A 83 -8.97 24.40 -22.09
N ASP A 84 -9.40 25.63 -21.80
CA ASP A 84 -9.11 26.78 -22.67
C ASP A 84 -7.67 27.25 -22.46
N ASN A 85 -6.81 26.86 -23.39
CA ASN A 85 -5.38 27.23 -23.36
C ASN A 85 -5.13 28.74 -23.53
N SER A 86 -6.11 29.53 -23.94
CA SER A 86 -6.01 30.99 -23.99
C SER A 86 -6.23 31.67 -22.63
N ASN A 87 -6.84 30.95 -21.68
CA ASN A 87 -7.08 31.40 -20.31
C ASN A 87 -5.91 30.96 -19.41
N SER A 88 -4.93 31.85 -19.21
CA SER A 88 -3.74 31.54 -18.41
C SER A 88 -4.06 31.15 -16.97
N ALA A 89 -5.07 31.78 -16.35
CA ALA A 89 -5.46 31.45 -14.97
C ALA A 89 -6.03 30.02 -14.85
N ALA A 90 -6.82 29.56 -15.84
CA ALA A 90 -7.32 28.20 -15.87
C ALA A 90 -6.18 27.19 -16.08
N VAL A 91 -5.22 27.51 -16.94
CA VAL A 91 -4.01 26.67 -17.16
C VAL A 91 -3.18 26.57 -15.88
N ASP A 92 -2.97 27.67 -15.17
CA ASP A 92 -2.19 27.69 -13.93
C ASP A 92 -2.88 26.88 -12.83
N ASP A 93 -4.20 26.98 -12.67
CA ASP A 93 -4.98 26.17 -11.72
C ASP A 93 -4.91 24.69 -12.05
N TYR A 94 -5.12 24.32 -13.31
CA TYR A 94 -4.95 22.94 -13.77
C TYR A 94 -3.55 22.37 -13.44
N ASN A 95 -2.51 23.14 -13.73
CA ASN A 95 -1.13 22.72 -13.45
C ASN A 95 -0.88 22.55 -11.95
N ALA A 96 -1.41 23.45 -11.12
CA ALA A 96 -1.29 23.34 -9.67
C ALA A 96 -1.94 22.05 -9.13
N ARG A 97 -3.16 21.73 -9.60
CA ARG A 97 -3.88 20.52 -9.21
C ARG A 97 -3.21 19.25 -9.74
N SER A 98 -2.76 19.26 -10.99
CA SER A 98 -2.00 18.14 -11.58
C SER A 98 -0.72 17.87 -10.79
N ASN A 99 0.01 18.91 -10.37
CA ASN A 99 1.19 18.78 -9.53
C ASN A 99 0.85 18.23 -8.12
N ALA A 100 -0.28 18.65 -7.55
CA ALA A 100 -0.75 18.10 -6.27
C ALA A 100 -1.11 16.62 -6.39
N HIS A 101 -1.83 16.23 -7.43
CA HIS A 101 -2.14 14.85 -7.76
C HIS A 101 -0.87 13.98 -7.88
N ASN A 102 0.12 14.42 -8.65
CA ASN A 102 1.38 13.70 -8.81
C ASN A 102 2.13 13.49 -7.48
N ARG A 103 2.09 14.49 -6.57
CA ARG A 103 2.64 14.33 -5.22
C ARG A 103 1.89 13.29 -4.39
N ARG A 104 0.54 13.23 -4.51
CA ARG A 104 -0.28 12.18 -3.84
C ARG A 104 0.06 10.80 -4.36
N VAL A 105 0.16 10.62 -5.68
CA VAL A 105 0.60 9.36 -6.31
C VAL A 105 1.96 8.93 -5.76
N ALA A 106 2.93 9.83 -5.73
CA ALA A 106 4.27 9.51 -5.23
C ALA A 106 4.27 9.16 -3.73
N ALA A 107 3.45 9.81 -2.92
CA ALA A 107 3.29 9.50 -1.50
C ALA A 107 2.62 8.13 -1.30
N HIS A 108 1.57 7.83 -2.07
CA HIS A 108 0.91 6.52 -2.05
C HIS A 108 1.88 5.40 -2.41
N ASN A 109 2.66 5.53 -3.48
CA ASN A 109 3.64 4.52 -3.90
C ASN A 109 4.69 4.25 -2.81
N ARG A 110 5.14 5.29 -2.07
CA ARG A 110 6.04 5.09 -0.91
C ARG A 110 5.37 4.28 0.20
N ARG A 111 4.13 4.62 0.57
CA ARG A 111 3.39 3.85 1.60
C ARG A 111 3.19 2.39 1.21
N VAL A 112 2.90 2.12 -0.07
CA VAL A 112 2.80 0.74 -0.58
C VAL A 112 4.14 0.01 -0.44
N ALA A 113 5.26 0.65 -0.74
CA ALA A 113 6.59 0.06 -0.57
C ALA A 113 6.89 -0.24 0.91
N ASP A 114 6.59 0.70 1.82
CA ASP A 114 6.78 0.54 3.25
C ASP A 114 5.90 -0.60 3.81
N MET A 115 4.64 -0.68 3.36
CA MET A 115 3.72 -1.76 3.75
C MET A 115 4.21 -3.12 3.24
N ASN A 116 4.73 -3.21 2.01
CA ASN A 116 5.29 -4.46 1.49
C ASN A 116 6.51 -4.91 2.30
N ALA A 117 7.37 -3.98 2.72
CA ALA A 117 8.48 -4.28 3.62
C ALA A 117 7.97 -4.80 4.97
N ALA A 118 6.97 -4.14 5.57
CA ALA A 118 6.38 -4.58 6.85
C ALA A 118 5.71 -5.96 6.77
N VAL A 119 5.10 -6.30 5.62
CA VAL A 119 4.56 -7.65 5.37
C VAL A 119 5.67 -8.68 5.25
N ALA A 120 6.78 -8.35 4.59
CA ALA A 120 7.95 -9.24 4.48
C ALA A 120 8.54 -9.52 5.88
N ASP A 121 8.69 -8.50 6.72
CA ASP A 121 9.15 -8.63 8.10
C ASP A 121 8.18 -9.48 8.94
N LEU A 122 6.86 -9.25 8.82
CA LEU A 122 5.87 -10.07 9.50
C LEU A 122 5.96 -11.55 9.08
N ASN A 123 6.15 -11.83 7.79
CA ASN A 123 6.29 -13.20 7.31
C ASN A 123 7.57 -13.88 7.84
N ALA A 124 8.67 -13.15 7.95
CA ALA A 124 9.91 -13.65 8.58
C ALA A 124 9.68 -13.98 10.06
N ASP A 125 9.09 -13.06 10.82
CA ASP A 125 8.77 -13.22 12.25
C ASP A 125 7.81 -14.40 12.47
N LEU A 126 6.83 -14.60 11.57
CA LEU A 126 5.92 -15.75 11.58
C LEU A 126 6.65 -17.07 11.36
N GLY A 127 7.61 -17.10 10.42
CA GLY A 127 8.46 -18.27 10.17
C GLY A 127 9.25 -18.65 11.41
N ASP A 128 9.93 -17.68 12.01
CA ASP A 128 10.76 -17.88 13.21
C ASP A 128 9.92 -18.32 14.41
N ALA A 129 8.78 -17.65 14.64
CA ALA A 129 7.86 -18.00 15.73
C ALA A 129 7.26 -19.40 15.54
N SER A 130 6.88 -19.74 14.30
CA SER A 130 6.35 -21.06 13.97
C SER A 130 7.39 -22.15 14.25
N GLN A 131 8.63 -21.98 13.77
CA GLN A 131 9.72 -22.93 14.02
C GLN A 131 10.02 -23.09 15.52
N TYR A 132 10.14 -21.96 16.23
CA TYR A 132 10.42 -21.95 17.66
C TYR A 132 9.32 -22.63 18.48
N CYS A 133 8.07 -22.34 18.19
CA CYS A 133 6.94 -22.84 18.96
C CYS A 133 6.58 -24.29 18.62
N THR A 134 6.68 -24.68 17.33
CA THR A 134 6.45 -26.08 16.91
C THR A 134 7.47 -27.02 17.51
N SER A 135 8.75 -26.64 17.59
CA SER A 135 9.81 -27.44 18.24
C SER A 135 9.53 -27.69 19.74
N ARG A 136 8.62 -26.94 20.35
CA ARG A 136 8.16 -27.05 21.74
C ARG A 136 6.75 -27.64 21.88
N GLY A 137 6.20 -28.22 20.81
CA GLY A 137 4.89 -28.87 20.79
C GLY A 137 3.70 -27.90 20.74
N TRP A 138 3.93 -26.60 20.40
CA TRP A 138 2.84 -25.65 20.20
C TRP A 138 2.22 -25.80 18.81
N ASN A 139 0.89 -25.89 18.76
CA ASN A 139 0.17 -25.88 17.48
C ASN A 139 -0.07 -24.42 17.04
N TRP A 140 0.81 -23.92 16.17
CA TRP A 140 0.81 -22.54 15.71
C TRP A 140 -0.24 -22.31 14.61
N SER A 141 -1.12 -21.32 14.81
CA SER A 141 -2.01 -20.83 13.75
C SER A 141 -2.34 -19.36 13.97
N LEU A 142 -2.25 -18.53 12.94
CA LEU A 142 -2.88 -17.21 12.95
C LEU A 142 -4.38 -17.38 12.70
N ARG A 143 -5.20 -16.77 13.52
CA ARG A 143 -6.64 -16.69 13.35
C ARG A 143 -7.03 -15.52 12.46
#